data_37479a054a2ea29162b610a8e9def277
#
_entry.id   37479a054a2ea29162b610a8e9def277
#
_cell.length_a   1.000
_cell.length_b   1.000
_cell.length_c   1.000
_cell.angle_alpha   90.00
_cell.angle_beta   90.00
_cell.angle_gamma   90.00
#
_symmetry.space_group_name_H-M   'P 1'
#
loop_
_entity.id
_entity.type
_entity.pdbx_description
1 polymer ?
#
loop_
_entity_poly.entity_id
_entity_poly.type
_entity_poly.pdbx_seq_one_letter_code
_entity_poly.pdbx_strand_id
1 'polypeptide(L)'
;MLTCLLMATFSFTAYADKKGKQEEMVAYLFTYFNGNAPDQEQICYALSDDGYNYTPLNDGKPVITSDTIAFTQCVRDPHILRCEDGKTFYMVVTDMRSELGWSSNRGMVLLKSKDLINWEHHAINFPTRYTKAWKNVIRVWAPETIYDHKAKKYMVFYSLRTSDSDSFDKIYYQYANKDFSDLEGEPKWLFDAGNATIDGDIVYNDADKLYHLFYKQESGRGIYQAVAKQLTDKWEMLPGNVEQTKESVEGVGVCKAIDGKSWIIMYDCYGNGHYQFCRSTDLKTFQFVQNTATKGTFTPRHGTIIPITKAEKDRLLKAFGK
;
A
#
# COMPACT_ATOMS: atom_id res chain seq x y z
N MET A 1 -31.07 16.94 -62.05
CA MET A 1 -31.18 16.94 -60.58
C MET A 1 -29.83 16.58 -60.00
N LEU A 2 -29.12 17.60 -59.59
CA LEU A 2 -27.71 17.42 -59.02
C LEU A 2 -27.85 17.54 -57.51
N THR A 3 -27.58 16.46 -56.82
CA THR A 3 -27.63 16.40 -55.34
C THR A 3 -26.26 16.76 -54.81
N CYS A 4 -26.12 17.96 -54.21
CA CYS A 4 -24.92 18.37 -53.47
C CYS A 4 -24.87 17.67 -52.13
N LEU A 5 -23.84 16.85 -51.91
CA LEU A 5 -23.50 16.26 -50.63
C LEU A 5 -22.62 17.25 -49.86
N LEU A 6 -23.17 17.88 -48.81
CA LEU A 6 -22.38 18.70 -47.86
C LEU A 6 -21.58 17.76 -46.94
N MET A 7 -20.26 17.72 -47.13
CA MET A 7 -19.37 17.14 -46.13
C MET A 7 -19.13 18.16 -44.99
N ALA A 8 -19.68 17.87 -43.83
CA ALA A 8 -19.35 18.59 -42.61
C ALA A 8 -18.00 18.12 -42.09
N THR A 9 -16.99 18.97 -42.24
CA THR A 9 -15.66 18.76 -41.61
C THR A 9 -15.75 19.09 -40.14
N PHE A 10 -15.79 18.09 -39.28
CA PHE A 10 -15.57 18.25 -37.83
C PHE A 10 -14.12 18.53 -37.60
N SER A 11 -13.78 19.79 -37.32
CA SER A 11 -12.47 20.16 -36.80
C SER A 11 -12.36 19.70 -35.33
N PHE A 12 -11.65 18.62 -35.09
CA PHE A 12 -11.18 18.26 -33.75
C PHE A 12 -10.11 19.26 -33.32
N THR A 13 -10.49 20.25 -32.53
CA THR A 13 -9.52 21.03 -31.75
C THR A 13 -8.93 20.11 -30.69
N ALA A 14 -7.74 19.61 -30.96
CA ALA A 14 -6.95 18.93 -29.95
C ALA A 14 -6.63 19.94 -28.83
N TYR A 15 -7.27 19.78 -27.68
CA TYR A 15 -6.82 20.37 -26.44
C TYR A 15 -5.50 19.71 -26.10
N ALA A 16 -4.40 20.36 -26.44
CA ALA A 16 -3.08 20.01 -25.93
C ALA A 16 -3.05 20.41 -24.44
N ASP A 17 -3.30 19.41 -23.57
CA ASP A 17 -3.05 19.54 -22.15
C ASP A 17 -1.57 19.88 -21.98
N LYS A 18 -1.29 21.02 -21.32
CA LYS A 18 0.04 21.35 -20.84
C LYS A 18 0.41 20.36 -19.74
N LYS A 19 0.84 19.14 -20.10
CA LYS A 19 1.54 18.25 -19.17
C LYS A 19 2.78 19.00 -18.71
N GLY A 20 2.74 19.51 -17.48
CA GLY A 20 3.94 20.00 -16.82
C GLY A 20 4.99 18.90 -16.89
N LYS A 21 6.26 19.27 -17.07
CA LYS A 21 7.36 18.32 -17.12
C LYS A 21 7.28 17.46 -15.87
N GLN A 22 7.03 16.16 -16.04
CA GLN A 22 6.95 15.23 -14.91
C GLN A 22 8.31 15.25 -14.20
N GLU A 23 8.34 15.53 -12.91
CA GLU A 23 9.59 15.57 -12.14
C GLU A 23 10.23 14.19 -12.15
N GLU A 24 11.54 14.16 -12.30
CA GLU A 24 12.32 12.92 -12.35
C GLU A 24 12.37 12.29 -10.96
N MET A 25 12.03 11.00 -10.88
CA MET A 25 12.21 10.20 -9.67
C MET A 25 13.66 9.76 -9.57
N VAL A 26 14.31 10.01 -8.43
CA VAL A 26 15.75 9.78 -8.25
C VAL A 26 16.09 8.88 -7.08
N ALA A 27 15.11 8.54 -6.24
CA ALA A 27 15.30 7.73 -5.04
C ALA A 27 13.98 7.07 -4.64
N TYR A 28 14.03 6.27 -3.59
CA TYR A 28 12.88 5.60 -3.00
C TYR A 28 12.75 5.97 -1.53
N LEU A 29 11.52 6.20 -1.10
CA LEU A 29 11.12 6.30 0.30
C LEU A 29 10.49 4.97 0.71
N PHE A 30 10.99 4.37 1.78
CA PHE A 30 10.39 3.23 2.45
C PHE A 30 9.72 3.69 3.75
N THR A 31 8.43 3.43 3.88
CA THR A 31 7.66 3.64 5.10
C THR A 31 7.46 2.29 5.78
N TYR A 32 7.75 2.20 7.08
CA TYR A 32 7.73 0.94 7.82
C TYR A 32 7.47 1.17 9.32
N PHE A 33 7.30 0.10 10.08
CA PHE A 33 7.35 0.10 11.53
C PHE A 33 8.43 -0.87 12.02
N ASN A 34 8.88 -0.77 13.28
CA ASN A 34 10.08 -1.48 13.72
C ASN A 34 9.85 -2.83 14.41
N GLY A 35 8.69 -3.06 15.02
CA GLY A 35 8.44 -4.30 15.79
C GLY A 35 7.17 -4.23 16.62
N ASN A 36 7.07 -5.10 17.63
CA ASN A 36 5.84 -5.33 18.39
C ASN A 36 5.79 -4.61 19.76
N ALA A 37 6.82 -3.88 20.15
CA ALA A 37 6.74 -3.05 21.34
C ALA A 37 6.03 -1.71 21.01
N PRO A 38 5.34 -1.06 21.98
CA PRO A 38 4.59 0.16 21.71
C PRO A 38 5.42 1.31 21.13
N ASP A 39 6.67 1.43 21.48
CA ASP A 39 7.64 2.37 20.92
C ASP A 39 8.16 1.98 19.53
N GLN A 40 7.89 0.75 19.08
CA GLN A 40 8.23 0.21 17.76
C GLN A 40 7.05 0.17 16.80
N GLU A 41 5.82 0.17 17.30
CA GLU A 41 4.58 0.27 16.52
C GLU A 41 4.29 1.72 16.16
N GLN A 42 5.20 2.31 15.36
CA GLN A 42 5.26 3.72 14.96
C GLN A 42 5.71 3.82 13.52
N ILE A 43 5.43 4.94 12.84
CA ILE A 43 5.82 5.16 11.45
C ILE A 43 7.27 5.63 11.38
N CYS A 44 8.10 4.85 10.70
CA CYS A 44 9.50 5.13 10.41
C CYS A 44 9.74 5.28 8.90
N TYR A 45 10.83 5.96 8.54
CA TYR A 45 11.24 6.20 7.16
C TYR A 45 12.67 5.72 6.93
N ALA A 46 12.92 5.22 5.71
CA ALA A 46 14.28 5.02 5.19
C ALA A 46 14.35 5.46 3.72
N LEU A 47 15.55 5.84 3.27
CA LEU A 47 15.81 6.25 1.90
C LEU A 47 16.73 5.25 1.19
N SER A 48 16.52 5.08 -0.11
CA SER A 48 17.37 4.30 -0.99
C SER A 48 17.54 4.99 -2.34
N ASP A 49 18.72 4.89 -2.94
CA ASP A 49 18.99 5.35 -4.31
C ASP A 49 18.74 4.24 -5.35
N ASP A 50 18.75 2.98 -4.93
CA ASP A 50 18.62 1.82 -5.82
C ASP A 50 17.33 0.99 -5.60
N GLY A 51 16.59 1.29 -4.52
CA GLY A 51 15.37 0.57 -4.14
C GLY A 51 15.60 -0.74 -3.40
N TYR A 52 16.84 -1.05 -3.04
CA TYR A 52 17.23 -2.29 -2.37
C TYR A 52 18.05 -2.06 -1.10
N ASN A 53 18.92 -1.04 -1.10
CA ASN A 53 19.75 -0.69 0.04
C ASN A 53 19.21 0.58 0.71
N TYR A 54 18.75 0.45 1.95
CA TYR A 54 18.07 1.51 2.67
C TYR A 54 18.90 2.05 3.83
N THR A 55 18.87 3.38 3.97
CA THR A 55 19.41 4.10 5.12
C THR A 55 18.24 4.68 5.92
N PRO A 56 18.06 4.29 7.20
CA PRO A 56 17.00 4.82 8.03
C PRO A 56 17.17 6.32 8.26
N LEU A 57 16.08 7.05 8.25
CA LEU A 57 16.01 8.44 8.67
C LEU A 57 15.78 8.52 10.18
N ASN A 58 16.09 9.67 10.78
CA ASN A 58 15.91 9.94 12.21
C ASN A 58 16.55 8.87 13.14
N ASP A 59 17.69 8.30 12.72
CA ASP A 59 18.38 7.19 13.42
C ASP A 59 17.48 5.96 13.66
N GLY A 60 16.55 5.68 12.73
CA GLY A 60 15.57 4.59 12.84
C GLY A 60 14.44 4.85 13.84
N LYS A 61 14.35 6.06 14.39
CA LYS A 61 13.27 6.48 15.28
C LYS A 61 12.04 6.92 14.48
N PRO A 62 10.85 6.92 15.09
CA PRO A 62 9.63 7.37 14.45
C PRO A 62 9.73 8.78 13.88
N VAL A 63 9.14 8.98 12.70
CA VAL A 63 8.96 10.29 12.05
C VAL A 63 7.56 10.86 12.28
N ILE A 64 6.61 9.98 12.61
CA ILE A 64 5.25 10.31 13.04
C ILE A 64 4.96 9.48 14.29
N THR A 65 4.54 10.15 15.36
CA THR A 65 4.19 9.48 16.62
C THR A 65 2.73 9.02 16.58
N SER A 66 2.49 7.77 16.93
CA SER A 66 1.15 7.15 16.84
C SER A 66 0.23 7.47 18.00
N ASP A 67 0.76 7.91 19.13
CA ASP A 67 0.01 8.24 20.35
C ASP A 67 -1.02 9.37 20.13
N THR A 68 -0.80 10.21 19.13
CA THR A 68 -1.69 11.34 18.79
C THR A 68 -2.61 11.05 17.60
N ILE A 69 -2.38 9.98 16.83
CA ILE A 69 -3.12 9.72 15.58
C ILE A 69 -4.02 8.48 15.60
N ALA A 70 -3.77 7.54 16.51
CA ALA A 70 -4.45 6.25 16.57
C ALA A 70 -5.21 6.03 17.88
N PHE A 71 -6.31 5.29 17.85
CA PHE A 71 -7.11 4.94 19.05
C PHE A 71 -6.32 4.05 20.01
N THR A 72 -5.51 3.11 19.48
CA THR A 72 -4.68 2.23 20.31
C THR A 72 -3.34 2.87 20.69
N GLN A 73 -3.06 4.08 20.18
CA GLN A 73 -1.79 4.78 20.34
C GLN A 73 -0.58 4.07 19.70
N CYS A 74 -0.84 3.12 18.82
CA CYS A 74 0.14 2.35 18.08
C CYS A 74 -0.33 2.13 16.65
N VAL A 75 0.60 2.11 15.68
CA VAL A 75 0.29 1.87 14.27
C VAL A 75 1.28 0.94 13.61
N ARG A 76 0.79 0.17 12.63
CA ARG A 76 1.57 -0.81 11.87
C ARG A 76 1.26 -0.71 10.37
N ASP A 77 2.01 -1.45 9.58
CA ASP A 77 1.76 -1.74 8.17
C ASP A 77 1.51 -0.47 7.34
N PRO A 78 2.40 0.54 7.36
CA PRO A 78 2.17 1.78 6.62
C PRO A 78 2.24 1.54 5.12
N HIS A 79 1.12 1.81 4.44
CA HIS A 79 1.07 1.89 2.98
C HIS A 79 0.99 3.33 2.52
N ILE A 80 1.93 3.75 1.68
CA ILE A 80 2.01 5.11 1.14
C ILE A 80 1.78 5.13 -0.37
N LEU A 81 1.01 6.11 -0.85
CA LEU A 81 0.69 6.32 -2.26
C LEU A 81 0.92 7.78 -2.66
N ARG A 82 1.58 8.02 -3.80
CA ARG A 82 1.55 9.32 -4.49
C ARG A 82 0.24 9.44 -5.27
N CYS A 83 -0.53 10.50 -5.02
CA CYS A 83 -1.80 10.75 -5.68
C CYS A 83 -1.65 11.11 -7.17
N GLU A 84 -2.77 11.04 -7.90
CA GLU A 84 -2.84 11.38 -9.34
C GLU A 84 -2.42 12.82 -9.68
N ASP A 85 -2.47 13.74 -8.71
CA ASP A 85 -1.98 15.10 -8.89
C ASP A 85 -0.43 15.22 -8.86
N GLY A 86 0.25 14.10 -8.54
CA GLY A 86 1.71 13.99 -8.44
C GLY A 86 2.33 14.71 -7.25
N LYS A 87 1.54 15.35 -6.39
CA LYS A 87 2.01 16.26 -5.31
C LYS A 87 1.45 15.94 -3.94
N THR A 88 0.30 15.30 -3.88
CA THR A 88 -0.33 14.85 -2.64
C THR A 88 0.07 13.41 -2.37
N PHE A 89 0.23 13.08 -1.09
CA PHE A 89 0.50 11.72 -0.63
C PHE A 89 -0.61 11.29 0.31
N TYR A 90 -1.08 10.07 0.12
CA TYR A 90 -1.92 9.38 1.06
C TYR A 90 -1.14 8.25 1.72
N MET A 91 -1.40 8.05 3.00
CA MET A 91 -0.91 6.90 3.74
C MET A 91 -2.07 6.31 4.54
N VAL A 92 -2.11 5.00 4.63
CA VAL A 92 -3.02 4.27 5.49
C VAL A 92 -2.22 3.33 6.37
N VAL A 93 -2.64 3.19 7.64
CA VAL A 93 -1.93 2.36 8.62
C VAL A 93 -2.93 1.58 9.47
N THR A 94 -2.54 0.39 9.91
CA THR A 94 -3.29 -0.38 10.89
C THR A 94 -3.24 0.31 12.25
N ASP A 95 -4.40 0.60 12.86
CA ASP A 95 -4.52 1.07 14.25
C ASP A 95 -4.50 -0.16 15.17
N MET A 96 -3.31 -0.52 15.66
CA MET A 96 -3.10 -1.73 16.44
C MET A 96 -2.00 -1.52 17.49
N ARG A 97 -2.26 -2.09 18.67
CA ARG A 97 -1.27 -2.27 19.74
C ARG A 97 -1.19 -3.75 20.11
N SER A 98 -0.11 -4.40 19.73
CA SER A 98 0.03 -5.86 19.88
C SER A 98 0.01 -6.35 21.33
N GLU A 99 0.41 -5.50 22.30
CA GLU A 99 0.26 -5.80 23.74
C GLU A 99 -1.20 -6.07 24.15
N LEU A 100 -2.18 -5.49 23.44
CA LEU A 100 -3.60 -5.71 23.68
C LEU A 100 -4.13 -6.98 22.99
N GLY A 101 -3.25 -7.74 22.35
CA GLY A 101 -3.57 -8.97 21.62
C GLY A 101 -3.82 -8.76 20.13
N TRP A 102 -3.68 -9.84 19.35
CA TRP A 102 -3.80 -9.85 17.89
C TRP A 102 -5.22 -9.63 17.34
N SER A 103 -6.20 -9.44 18.19
CA SER A 103 -7.58 -9.08 17.85
C SER A 103 -7.98 -7.71 18.43
N SER A 104 -7.01 -6.89 18.82
CA SER A 104 -7.25 -5.53 19.34
C SER A 104 -7.42 -4.49 18.24
N ASN A 105 -6.89 -4.75 17.08
CA ASN A 105 -6.88 -3.86 15.92
C ASN A 105 -8.23 -3.88 15.19
N ARG A 106 -9.05 -2.88 15.46
CA ARG A 106 -10.40 -2.76 14.89
C ARG A 106 -10.57 -1.49 14.10
N GLY A 107 -9.47 -0.97 13.54
CA GLY A 107 -9.49 0.27 12.82
C GLY A 107 -8.23 0.54 12.03
N MET A 108 -8.20 1.69 11.42
CA MET A 108 -7.10 2.20 10.63
C MET A 108 -7.00 3.72 10.78
N VAL A 109 -5.88 4.29 10.35
CA VAL A 109 -5.72 5.73 10.24
C VAL A 109 -5.49 6.10 8.80
N LEU A 110 -6.24 7.08 8.31
CA LEU A 110 -6.04 7.73 7.02
C LEU A 110 -5.15 8.95 7.23
N LEU A 111 -4.10 9.09 6.45
CA LEU A 111 -3.18 10.22 6.54
C LEU A 111 -3.00 10.87 5.17
N LYS A 112 -2.85 12.19 5.16
CA LYS A 112 -2.67 12.99 3.95
C LYS A 112 -1.56 14.01 4.15
N SER A 113 -0.66 14.13 3.18
CA SER A 113 0.45 15.09 3.19
C SER A 113 0.70 15.68 1.81
N LYS A 114 1.37 16.85 1.79
CA LYS A 114 1.91 17.47 0.58
C LYS A 114 3.44 17.57 0.59
N ASP A 115 4.05 17.13 1.67
CA ASP A 115 5.48 17.31 1.86
C ASP A 115 6.21 16.11 2.47
N LEU A 116 5.47 15.02 2.80
CA LEU A 116 5.97 13.82 3.46
C LEU A 116 6.45 14.03 4.91
N ILE A 117 6.26 15.23 5.46
CA ILE A 117 6.69 15.62 6.83
C ILE A 117 5.48 15.91 7.70
N ASN A 118 4.58 16.76 7.21
CA ASN A 118 3.39 17.19 7.92
C ASN A 118 2.19 16.38 7.41
N TRP A 119 1.49 15.71 8.32
CA TRP A 119 0.40 14.81 8.00
C TRP A 119 -0.89 15.23 8.70
N GLU A 120 -1.93 15.51 7.92
CA GLU A 120 -3.31 15.48 8.39
C GLU A 120 -3.71 14.04 8.63
N HIS A 121 -4.46 13.72 9.70
CA HIS A 121 -4.82 12.34 10.04
C HIS A 121 -6.25 12.21 10.51
N HIS A 122 -6.86 11.06 10.23
CA HIS A 122 -8.22 10.71 10.61
C HIS A 122 -8.28 9.22 10.97
N ALA A 123 -8.56 8.92 12.23
CA ALA A 123 -8.70 7.54 12.70
C ALA A 123 -10.13 7.02 12.48
N ILE A 124 -10.23 5.83 11.91
CA ILE A 124 -11.48 5.10 11.66
C ILE A 124 -11.52 3.89 12.59
N ASN A 125 -12.40 3.93 13.60
CA ASN A 125 -12.63 2.79 14.48
C ASN A 125 -13.96 2.12 14.11
N PHE A 126 -13.91 0.88 13.64
CA PHE A 126 -15.07 0.14 13.11
C PHE A 126 -16.17 -0.09 14.14
N PRO A 127 -15.89 -0.50 15.40
CA PRO A 127 -16.91 -0.67 16.43
C PRO A 127 -17.70 0.59 16.75
N THR A 128 -17.14 1.77 16.59
CA THR A 128 -17.81 3.04 16.84
C THR A 128 -18.42 3.65 15.57
N ARG A 129 -17.82 3.37 14.42
CA ARG A 129 -18.23 3.92 13.12
C ARG A 129 -19.43 3.19 12.53
N TYR A 130 -19.53 1.88 12.74
CA TYR A 130 -20.51 1.03 12.08
C TYR A 130 -21.49 0.38 13.07
N THR A 131 -22.55 -0.20 12.51
CA THR A 131 -23.57 -0.98 13.24
C THR A 131 -23.57 -2.43 12.73
N LYS A 132 -24.39 -3.29 13.33
CA LYS A 132 -24.58 -4.70 12.93
C LYS A 132 -23.24 -5.46 12.88
N ALA A 133 -23.02 -6.27 11.84
CA ALA A 133 -21.84 -7.11 11.69
C ALA A 133 -20.53 -6.32 11.75
N TRP A 134 -20.48 -5.15 11.14
CA TRP A 134 -19.27 -4.31 11.08
C TRP A 134 -18.88 -3.72 12.44
N LYS A 135 -19.81 -3.63 13.39
CA LYS A 135 -19.50 -3.33 14.78
C LYS A 135 -18.72 -4.46 15.47
N ASN A 136 -18.91 -5.69 15.01
CA ASN A 136 -18.36 -6.91 15.62
C ASN A 136 -17.08 -7.39 14.91
N VAL A 137 -16.38 -6.52 14.20
CA VAL A 137 -15.08 -6.87 13.62
C VAL A 137 -14.12 -7.26 14.74
N ILE A 138 -13.35 -8.33 14.50
CA ILE A 138 -12.31 -8.77 15.41
C ILE A 138 -10.93 -8.34 14.96
N ARG A 139 -10.78 -8.00 13.66
CA ARG A 139 -9.55 -7.40 13.13
C ARG A 139 -9.79 -6.64 11.82
N VAL A 140 -9.00 -5.60 11.64
CA VAL A 140 -8.84 -4.82 10.40
C VAL A 140 -7.34 -4.62 10.21
N TRP A 141 -6.72 -5.33 9.28
CA TRP A 141 -5.27 -5.38 9.13
C TRP A 141 -4.79 -4.86 7.78
N ALA A 142 -3.56 -4.32 7.80
CA ALA A 142 -2.78 -3.94 6.65
C ALA A 142 -3.63 -3.22 5.57
N PRO A 143 -4.20 -2.04 5.88
CA PRO A 143 -4.92 -1.27 4.89
C PRO A 143 -3.95 -0.72 3.85
N GLU A 144 -4.40 -0.76 2.60
CA GLU A 144 -3.69 -0.17 1.47
C GLU A 144 -4.62 0.70 0.63
N THR A 145 -4.07 1.50 -0.28
CA THR A 145 -4.87 2.38 -1.12
C THR A 145 -4.37 2.41 -2.56
N ILE A 146 -5.33 2.47 -3.49
CA ILE A 146 -5.07 2.60 -4.93
C ILE A 146 -6.11 3.53 -5.55
N TYR A 147 -5.73 4.26 -6.61
CA TYR A 147 -6.69 5.06 -7.36
C TYR A 147 -7.47 4.19 -8.34
N ASP A 148 -8.80 4.19 -8.21
CA ASP A 148 -9.70 3.56 -9.16
C ASP A 148 -10.05 4.53 -10.29
N HIS A 149 -9.43 4.38 -11.44
CA HIS A 149 -9.65 5.23 -12.61
C HIS A 149 -11.10 5.16 -13.15
N LYS A 150 -11.81 4.06 -12.94
CA LYS A 150 -13.21 3.88 -13.34
C LYS A 150 -14.16 4.62 -12.40
N ALA A 151 -13.97 4.45 -11.09
CA ALA A 151 -14.75 5.15 -10.08
C ALA A 151 -14.31 6.60 -9.86
N LYS A 152 -13.09 6.96 -10.27
CA LYS A 152 -12.41 8.25 -10.03
C LYS A 152 -12.31 8.56 -8.53
N LYS A 153 -11.96 7.54 -7.74
CA LYS A 153 -11.85 7.59 -6.28
C LYS A 153 -10.66 6.77 -5.81
N TYR A 154 -10.16 7.10 -4.63
CA TYR A 154 -9.19 6.25 -3.96
C TYR A 154 -9.94 5.11 -3.24
N MET A 155 -9.61 3.89 -3.62
CA MET A 155 -10.06 2.68 -2.94
C MET A 155 -9.08 2.41 -1.79
N VAL A 156 -9.62 2.21 -0.59
CA VAL A 156 -8.88 1.68 0.56
C VAL A 156 -9.34 0.23 0.74
N PHE A 157 -8.41 -0.70 0.69
CA PHE A 157 -8.68 -2.13 0.87
C PHE A 157 -7.83 -2.69 2.00
N TYR A 158 -8.32 -3.70 2.67
CA TYR A 158 -7.75 -4.17 3.93
C TYR A 158 -8.22 -5.59 4.24
N SER A 159 -7.42 -6.32 5.02
CA SER A 159 -7.83 -7.61 5.55
C SER A 159 -8.80 -7.40 6.71
N LEU A 160 -9.95 -8.07 6.67
CA LEU A 160 -10.98 -7.94 7.69
C LEU A 160 -11.56 -9.30 8.06
N ARG A 161 -11.89 -9.46 9.34
CA ARG A 161 -12.65 -10.58 9.86
C ARG A 161 -13.69 -10.10 10.87
N THR A 162 -14.93 -10.59 10.72
CA THR A 162 -15.99 -10.39 11.71
C THR A 162 -16.17 -11.64 12.55
N SER A 163 -16.66 -11.49 13.78
CA SER A 163 -16.98 -12.63 14.64
C SER A 163 -18.20 -13.44 14.18
N ASP A 164 -19.07 -12.80 13.38
CA ASP A 164 -20.40 -13.32 13.10
C ASP A 164 -20.50 -14.10 11.78
N SER A 165 -19.66 -13.79 10.80
CA SER A 165 -19.80 -14.33 9.43
C SER A 165 -18.53 -14.93 8.83
N ASP A 166 -17.37 -14.58 9.37
CA ASP A 166 -16.11 -14.96 8.75
C ASP A 166 -15.39 -16.05 9.53
N SER A 167 -15.13 -17.18 8.89
CA SER A 167 -14.25 -18.22 9.44
C SER A 167 -12.77 -17.87 9.37
N PHE A 168 -12.40 -16.95 8.45
CA PHE A 168 -11.03 -16.50 8.21
C PHE A 168 -11.03 -15.05 7.68
N ASP A 169 -9.83 -14.45 7.62
CA ASP A 169 -9.61 -13.10 7.11
C ASP A 169 -9.78 -13.06 5.60
N LYS A 170 -10.45 -12.02 5.09
CA LYS A 170 -10.69 -11.75 3.67
C LYS A 170 -10.35 -10.32 3.36
N ILE A 171 -10.09 -10.00 2.11
CA ILE A 171 -9.86 -8.63 1.67
C ILE A 171 -11.21 -7.95 1.37
N TYR A 172 -11.45 -6.85 2.05
CA TYR A 172 -12.57 -5.94 1.85
C TYR A 172 -12.09 -4.59 1.37
N TYR A 173 -12.99 -3.76 0.85
CA TYR A 173 -12.68 -2.41 0.41
C TYR A 173 -13.79 -1.43 0.71
N GLN A 174 -13.42 -0.15 0.72
CA GLN A 174 -14.29 1.01 0.66
C GLN A 174 -13.61 2.10 -0.17
N TYR A 175 -14.36 3.07 -0.65
CA TYR A 175 -13.75 4.28 -1.21
C TYR A 175 -13.55 5.31 -0.10
N ALA A 176 -12.43 6.01 -0.15
CA ALA A 176 -12.25 7.20 0.66
C ALA A 176 -13.11 8.35 0.12
N ASN A 177 -13.55 9.25 1.01
CA ASN A 177 -14.18 10.49 0.61
C ASN A 177 -13.17 11.42 -0.10
N LYS A 178 -13.67 12.50 -0.68
CA LYS A 178 -12.86 13.44 -1.48
C LYS A 178 -11.64 14.00 -0.74
N ASP A 179 -11.76 14.22 0.56
CA ASP A 179 -10.71 14.85 1.38
C ASP A 179 -9.75 13.83 2.01
N PHE A 180 -9.99 12.53 1.78
CA PHE A 180 -9.27 11.41 2.39
C PHE A 180 -9.32 11.44 3.92
N SER A 181 -10.47 11.81 4.47
CA SER A 181 -10.70 11.95 5.91
C SER A 181 -11.69 10.94 6.48
N ASP A 182 -12.40 10.21 5.64
CA ASP A 182 -13.38 9.17 6.04
C ASP A 182 -13.57 8.15 4.90
N LEU A 183 -14.18 7.01 5.23
CA LEU A 183 -14.57 5.96 4.29
C LEU A 183 -16.04 6.05 3.96
N GLU A 184 -16.40 5.86 2.69
CA GLU A 184 -17.79 5.92 2.22
C GLU A 184 -18.50 4.57 2.39
N GLY A 185 -19.70 4.61 2.98
CA GLY A 185 -20.58 3.44 3.09
C GLY A 185 -20.07 2.37 4.06
N GLU A 186 -20.41 1.12 3.76
CA GLU A 186 -20.00 -0.06 4.54
C GLU A 186 -18.92 -0.85 3.80
N PRO A 187 -18.11 -1.68 4.50
CA PRO A 187 -17.15 -2.59 3.87
C PRO A 187 -17.78 -3.49 2.82
N LYS A 188 -17.14 -3.62 1.67
CA LYS A 188 -17.53 -4.50 0.58
C LYS A 188 -16.46 -5.57 0.38
N TRP A 189 -16.89 -6.80 0.19
CA TRP A 189 -15.98 -7.88 -0.16
C TRP A 189 -15.24 -7.58 -1.47
N LEU A 190 -13.95 -7.80 -1.48
CA LEU A 190 -13.09 -7.66 -2.67
C LEU A 190 -12.57 -9.00 -3.15
N PHE A 191 -11.94 -9.76 -2.24
CA PHE A 191 -11.27 -11.01 -2.59
C PHE A 191 -11.03 -11.90 -1.38
N ASP A 192 -11.04 -13.20 -1.57
CA ASP A 192 -10.40 -14.20 -0.72
C ASP A 192 -9.94 -15.40 -1.56
N ALA A 193 -8.94 -16.11 -1.06
CA ALA A 193 -8.40 -17.31 -1.70
C ALA A 193 -9.01 -18.62 -1.18
N GLY A 194 -10.16 -18.57 -0.50
CA GLY A 194 -10.80 -19.70 0.15
C GLY A 194 -10.19 -20.08 1.50
N ASN A 195 -9.25 -19.29 2.01
CA ASN A 195 -8.63 -19.40 3.33
C ASN A 195 -8.19 -18.02 3.82
N ALA A 196 -7.54 -17.95 5.01
CA ALA A 196 -7.08 -16.68 5.57
C ALA A 196 -6.14 -15.95 4.60
N THR A 197 -6.65 -14.83 4.06
CA THR A 197 -6.04 -13.99 3.02
C THR A 197 -5.79 -12.61 3.60
N ILE A 198 -4.51 -12.24 3.72
CA ILE A 198 -4.08 -10.99 4.34
C ILE A 198 -3.01 -10.28 3.50
N ASP A 199 -2.62 -9.07 3.92
CA ASP A 199 -1.52 -8.28 3.37
C ASP A 199 -1.60 -8.16 1.85
N GLY A 200 -2.75 -7.64 1.36
CA GLY A 200 -2.93 -7.44 -0.07
C GLY A 200 -2.23 -6.17 -0.55
N ASP A 201 -1.49 -6.23 -1.67
CA ASP A 201 -0.99 -5.05 -2.41
C ASP A 201 -1.46 -5.13 -3.86
N ILE A 202 -1.98 -4.02 -4.40
CA ILE A 202 -2.53 -3.97 -5.76
C ILE A 202 -1.80 -2.94 -6.60
N VAL A 203 -1.27 -3.39 -7.74
CA VAL A 203 -0.70 -2.51 -8.75
C VAL A 203 -1.37 -2.71 -10.12
N TYR A 204 -1.37 -1.65 -10.93
CA TYR A 204 -1.82 -1.72 -12.32
C TYR A 204 -0.63 -1.86 -13.25
N ASN A 205 -0.66 -2.84 -14.14
CA ASN A 205 0.38 -3.03 -15.14
C ASN A 205 -0.10 -2.60 -16.53
N ASP A 206 0.47 -1.50 -17.02
CA ASP A 206 0.17 -0.97 -18.35
C ASP A 206 0.47 -1.92 -19.51
N ALA A 207 1.39 -2.85 -19.32
CA ALA A 207 1.82 -3.76 -20.38
C ALA A 207 0.75 -4.81 -20.74
N ASP A 208 0.06 -5.35 -19.75
CA ASP A 208 -1.02 -6.34 -19.95
C ASP A 208 -2.41 -5.79 -19.65
N LYS A 209 -2.50 -4.55 -19.15
CA LYS A 209 -3.75 -3.87 -18.82
C LYS A 209 -4.57 -4.56 -17.72
N LEU A 210 -3.86 -5.17 -16.77
CA LEU A 210 -4.43 -5.86 -15.62
C LEU A 210 -4.04 -5.19 -14.31
N TYR A 211 -4.92 -5.27 -13.34
CA TYR A 211 -4.58 -5.11 -11.93
C TYR A 211 -4.01 -6.44 -11.43
N HIS A 212 -2.93 -6.36 -10.67
CA HIS A 212 -2.27 -7.49 -10.02
C HIS A 212 -2.40 -7.31 -8.52
N LEU A 213 -3.11 -8.21 -7.85
CA LEU A 213 -3.21 -8.31 -6.40
C LEU A 213 -2.19 -9.34 -5.92
N PHE A 214 -1.25 -8.91 -5.12
CA PHE A 214 -0.36 -9.77 -4.35
C PHE A 214 -0.94 -9.92 -2.95
N TYR A 215 -0.88 -11.10 -2.37
CA TYR A 215 -1.48 -11.35 -1.05
C TYR A 215 -0.81 -12.52 -0.35
N LYS A 216 -0.86 -12.51 0.97
CA LYS A 216 -0.40 -13.63 1.78
C LYS A 216 -1.55 -14.58 2.06
N GLN A 217 -1.28 -15.89 1.95
CA GLN A 217 -2.11 -16.95 2.52
C GLN A 217 -1.50 -17.45 3.83
N GLU A 218 -2.21 -17.30 4.94
CA GLU A 218 -1.74 -17.74 6.25
C GLU A 218 -1.50 -19.26 6.32
N SER A 219 -2.39 -20.06 5.71
CA SER A 219 -2.25 -21.51 5.67
C SER A 219 -1.12 -21.99 4.77
N GLY A 220 -0.85 -21.28 3.67
CA GLY A 220 0.20 -21.60 2.69
C GLY A 220 1.55 -21.00 3.02
N ARG A 221 1.60 -20.05 3.97
CA ARG A 221 2.80 -19.33 4.45
C ARG A 221 3.57 -18.56 3.37
N GLY A 222 2.96 -18.32 2.21
CA GLY A 222 3.60 -17.67 1.08
C GLY A 222 2.78 -16.53 0.51
N ILE A 223 3.38 -15.85 -0.46
CA ILE A 223 2.77 -14.76 -1.23
C ILE A 223 2.28 -15.34 -2.55
N TYR A 224 1.04 -15.02 -2.87
CA TYR A 224 0.35 -15.47 -4.08
C TYR A 224 -0.11 -14.25 -4.86
N GLN A 225 -0.62 -14.50 -6.06
CA GLN A 225 -1.06 -13.45 -6.97
C GLN A 225 -2.42 -13.78 -7.58
N ALA A 226 -3.22 -12.73 -7.76
CA ALA A 226 -4.44 -12.77 -8.56
C ALA A 226 -4.47 -11.58 -9.52
N VAL A 227 -5.23 -11.67 -10.60
CA VAL A 227 -5.36 -10.61 -11.60
C VAL A 227 -6.82 -10.28 -11.89
N ALA A 228 -7.09 -9.02 -12.25
CA ALA A 228 -8.41 -8.58 -12.68
C ALA A 228 -8.30 -7.45 -13.72
N LYS A 229 -9.33 -7.27 -14.55
CA LYS A 229 -9.41 -6.15 -15.51
C LYS A 229 -9.82 -4.83 -14.85
N GLN A 230 -10.62 -4.90 -13.81
CA GLN A 230 -11.06 -3.77 -12.99
C GLN A 230 -10.94 -4.16 -11.52
N LEU A 231 -10.73 -3.18 -10.63
CA LEU A 231 -10.54 -3.43 -9.19
C LEU A 231 -11.69 -4.21 -8.55
N THR A 232 -12.92 -3.99 -9.00
CA THR A 232 -14.14 -4.62 -8.45
C THR A 232 -14.67 -5.79 -9.27
N ASP A 233 -13.92 -6.23 -10.29
CA ASP A 233 -14.25 -7.43 -11.06
C ASP A 233 -13.87 -8.70 -10.26
N LYS A 234 -14.28 -9.86 -10.78
CA LYS A 234 -13.81 -11.14 -10.26
C LYS A 234 -12.30 -11.28 -10.50
N TRP A 235 -11.57 -11.53 -9.44
CA TRP A 235 -10.13 -11.81 -9.48
C TRP A 235 -9.87 -13.27 -9.88
N GLU A 236 -8.91 -13.45 -10.76
CA GLU A 236 -8.42 -14.77 -11.20
C GLU A 236 -7.10 -15.06 -10.49
N MET A 237 -7.08 -16.11 -9.66
CA MET A 237 -5.87 -16.55 -8.96
C MET A 237 -4.87 -17.15 -9.94
N LEU A 238 -3.62 -16.70 -9.86
CA LEU A 238 -2.52 -17.27 -10.63
C LEU A 238 -1.85 -18.43 -9.87
N PRO A 239 -1.31 -19.43 -10.58
CA PRO A 239 -0.63 -20.55 -9.94
C PRO A 239 0.77 -20.14 -9.44
N GLY A 240 1.21 -20.79 -8.36
CA GLY A 240 2.56 -20.65 -7.81
C GLY A 240 2.70 -19.52 -6.82
N ASN A 241 3.83 -19.51 -6.14
CA ASN A 241 4.22 -18.50 -5.17
C ASN A 241 5.08 -17.43 -5.84
N VAL A 242 5.04 -16.23 -5.29
CA VAL A 242 5.81 -15.07 -5.77
C VAL A 242 7.20 -15.02 -5.11
N GLU A 243 7.26 -15.36 -3.84
CA GLU A 243 8.51 -15.30 -3.07
C GLU A 243 9.57 -16.27 -3.60
N GLN A 244 10.83 -15.86 -3.49
CA GLN A 244 12.01 -16.61 -3.93
C GLN A 244 12.78 -17.22 -2.75
N THR A 245 12.04 -17.66 -1.73
CA THR A 245 12.57 -18.30 -0.51
C THR A 245 11.62 -19.39 -0.04
N LYS A 246 12.10 -20.24 0.88
CA LYS A 246 11.27 -21.24 1.61
C LYS A 246 10.95 -20.76 3.03
N GLU A 247 11.36 -19.58 3.38
CA GLU A 247 11.10 -18.96 4.68
C GLU A 247 9.63 -18.52 4.77
N SER A 248 9.15 -18.33 5.99
CA SER A 248 7.85 -17.69 6.20
C SER A 248 7.96 -16.21 5.90
N VAL A 249 7.07 -15.70 5.06
CA VAL A 249 7.07 -14.31 4.58
C VAL A 249 5.71 -13.65 4.79
N GLU A 250 5.71 -12.32 4.89
CA GLU A 250 4.50 -11.51 4.98
C GLU A 250 4.76 -10.09 4.44
N GLY A 251 3.72 -9.25 4.39
CA GLY A 251 3.87 -7.84 4.09
C GLY A 251 4.50 -7.60 2.73
N VAL A 252 3.90 -8.17 1.67
CA VAL A 252 4.36 -7.92 0.31
C VAL A 252 4.13 -6.47 -0.09
N GLY A 253 5.16 -5.83 -0.65
CA GLY A 253 5.06 -4.52 -1.28
C GLY A 253 5.56 -4.58 -2.71
N VAL A 254 4.84 -3.96 -3.64
CA VAL A 254 5.15 -3.94 -5.07
C VAL A 254 5.20 -2.51 -5.58
N CYS A 255 6.34 -2.13 -6.14
CA CYS A 255 6.56 -0.77 -6.62
C CYS A 255 7.11 -0.77 -8.04
N LYS A 256 6.59 0.13 -8.89
CA LYS A 256 7.20 0.39 -10.19
C LYS A 256 8.56 1.04 -9.99
N ALA A 257 9.60 0.45 -10.53
CA ALA A 257 10.95 1.00 -10.42
C ALA A 257 11.09 2.31 -11.21
N ILE A 258 12.00 3.18 -10.77
CA ILE A 258 12.26 4.48 -11.43
C ILE A 258 12.75 4.34 -12.87
N ASP A 259 13.25 3.17 -13.27
CA ASP A 259 13.61 2.87 -14.66
C ASP A 259 12.38 2.79 -15.59
N GLY A 260 11.16 2.79 -15.02
CA GLY A 260 9.89 2.67 -15.74
C GLY A 260 9.66 1.32 -16.43
N LYS A 261 10.61 0.38 -16.34
CA LYS A 261 10.61 -0.89 -17.08
C LYS A 261 10.44 -2.12 -16.19
N SER A 262 10.77 -2.00 -14.91
CA SER A 262 10.74 -3.11 -13.97
C SER A 262 9.91 -2.78 -12.72
N TRP A 263 9.69 -3.79 -11.93
CA TRP A 263 9.01 -3.75 -10.66
C TRP A 263 9.95 -4.25 -9.56
N ILE A 264 9.92 -3.61 -8.42
CA ILE A 264 10.54 -4.07 -7.19
C ILE A 264 9.44 -4.76 -6.40
N ILE A 265 9.70 -5.98 -5.98
CA ILE A 265 8.86 -6.76 -5.10
C ILE A 265 9.65 -7.00 -3.82
N MET A 266 9.07 -6.68 -2.70
CA MET A 266 9.71 -6.89 -1.40
C MET A 266 8.75 -7.55 -0.42
N TYR A 267 9.28 -8.26 0.56
CA TYR A 267 8.52 -8.86 1.64
C TYR A 267 9.38 -9.12 2.87
N ASP A 268 8.73 -9.12 4.02
CA ASP A 268 9.35 -9.36 5.33
C ASP A 268 9.53 -10.86 5.57
N CYS A 269 10.77 -11.32 5.68
CA CYS A 269 11.12 -12.65 6.17
C CYS A 269 11.14 -12.60 7.72
N TYR A 270 9.99 -12.36 8.32
CA TYR A 270 9.79 -11.92 9.71
C TYR A 270 10.39 -12.84 10.78
N GLY A 271 10.59 -14.12 10.49
CA GLY A 271 11.25 -15.08 11.39
C GLY A 271 12.77 -15.11 11.26
N ASN A 272 13.36 -14.45 10.25
CA ASN A 272 14.74 -14.61 9.81
C ASN A 272 15.55 -13.31 9.82
N GLY A 273 14.95 -12.19 10.23
CA GLY A 273 15.65 -10.91 10.45
C GLY A 273 16.18 -10.28 9.16
N HIS A 274 15.43 -10.37 8.06
CA HIS A 274 15.75 -9.68 6.84
C HIS A 274 14.51 -9.46 5.96
N TYR A 275 14.59 -8.46 5.09
CA TYR A 275 13.72 -8.30 3.93
C TYR A 275 14.33 -8.99 2.72
N GLN A 276 13.52 -9.65 1.93
CA GLN A 276 13.92 -10.14 0.62
C GLN A 276 13.39 -9.23 -0.48
N PHE A 277 14.26 -8.93 -1.44
CA PHE A 277 13.93 -8.14 -2.60
C PHE A 277 14.03 -8.96 -3.86
N CYS A 278 13.02 -8.86 -4.71
CA CYS A 278 12.94 -9.45 -6.03
C CYS A 278 12.70 -8.38 -7.08
N ARG A 279 12.95 -8.70 -8.32
CA ARG A 279 12.67 -7.86 -9.50
C ARG A 279 11.82 -8.65 -10.49
N SER A 280 10.91 -7.94 -11.16
CA SER A 280 10.15 -8.45 -12.28
C SER A 280 10.05 -7.42 -13.39
N THR A 281 9.96 -7.85 -14.65
CA THR A 281 9.67 -6.97 -15.80
C THR A 281 8.24 -7.16 -16.33
N ASP A 282 7.56 -8.20 -15.91
CA ASP A 282 6.27 -8.62 -16.44
C ASP A 282 5.21 -8.95 -15.36
N LEU A 283 5.58 -8.89 -14.08
CA LEU A 283 4.78 -9.35 -12.94
C LEU A 283 4.32 -10.82 -13.03
N LYS A 284 5.07 -11.63 -13.77
CA LYS A 284 4.84 -13.07 -13.93
C LYS A 284 6.06 -13.88 -13.54
N THR A 285 7.25 -13.34 -13.81
CA THR A 285 8.52 -13.94 -13.47
C THR A 285 9.23 -13.06 -12.45
N PHE A 286 9.59 -13.66 -11.32
CA PHE A 286 10.22 -12.97 -10.21
C PHE A 286 11.64 -13.47 -10.03
N GLN A 287 12.60 -12.55 -9.99
CA GLN A 287 14.02 -12.86 -9.84
C GLN A 287 14.52 -12.32 -8.50
N PHE A 288 15.12 -13.18 -7.71
CA PHE A 288 15.82 -12.75 -6.48
C PHE A 288 16.91 -11.72 -6.81
N VAL A 289 16.96 -10.67 -6.01
CA VAL A 289 18.01 -9.65 -6.08
C VAL A 289 18.92 -9.74 -4.88
N GLN A 290 18.38 -9.53 -3.67
CA GLN A 290 19.15 -9.60 -2.43
C GLN A 290 18.25 -9.76 -1.19
N ASN A 291 18.89 -10.15 -0.09
CA ASN A 291 18.36 -10.01 1.26
C ASN A 291 18.99 -8.79 1.93
N THR A 292 18.17 -7.94 2.53
CA THR A 292 18.62 -6.80 3.32
C THR A 292 18.36 -7.07 4.80
N ALA A 293 19.43 -7.17 5.57
CA ALA A 293 19.35 -7.50 6.99
C ALA A 293 18.59 -6.40 7.77
N THR A 294 17.67 -6.82 8.64
CA THR A 294 16.96 -5.95 9.57
C THR A 294 17.69 -5.97 10.92
N LYS A 295 18.52 -4.95 11.20
CA LYS A 295 19.35 -4.87 12.40
C LYS A 295 19.71 -3.45 12.80
N GLY A 296 20.09 -3.28 14.05
CA GLY A 296 20.53 -1.98 14.59
C GLY A 296 19.39 -0.96 14.55
N THR A 297 19.61 0.17 13.89
CA THR A 297 18.62 1.24 13.70
C THR A 297 17.69 1.00 12.50
N PHE A 298 17.90 -0.08 11.74
CA PHE A 298 17.07 -0.46 10.60
C PHE A 298 16.47 -1.84 10.84
N THR A 299 15.28 -1.85 11.44
CA THR A 299 14.52 -3.07 11.77
C THR A 299 13.13 -3.06 11.17
N PRO A 300 13.01 -2.81 9.84
CA PRO A 300 11.71 -2.68 9.20
C PRO A 300 10.90 -3.97 9.30
N ARG A 301 9.63 -3.79 9.58
CA ARG A 301 8.56 -4.75 9.42
C ARG A 301 7.66 -4.26 8.28
N HIS A 302 6.62 -5.00 7.94
CA HIS A 302 5.67 -4.73 6.87
C HIS A 302 5.50 -3.24 6.57
N GLY A 303 5.75 -2.82 5.34
CA GLY A 303 5.63 -1.44 4.88
C GLY A 303 5.78 -1.35 3.36
N THR A 304 5.75 -0.15 2.81
CA THR A 304 5.75 0.08 1.37
C THR A 304 6.80 1.09 0.92
N ILE A 305 7.18 0.99 -0.34
CA ILE A 305 8.12 1.90 -0.99
C ILE A 305 7.44 2.69 -2.10
N ILE A 306 7.83 3.97 -2.25
CA ILE A 306 7.45 4.78 -3.39
C ILE A 306 8.67 5.48 -3.99
N PRO A 307 8.70 5.73 -5.32
CA PRO A 307 9.67 6.63 -5.93
C PRO A 307 9.45 8.07 -5.46
N ILE A 308 10.56 8.79 -5.25
CA ILE A 308 10.55 10.20 -4.84
C ILE A 308 11.47 11.04 -5.72
N THR A 309 11.12 12.32 -5.83
CA THR A 309 11.91 13.33 -6.56
C THR A 309 13.12 13.79 -5.74
N LYS A 310 14.06 14.48 -6.39
CA LYS A 310 15.20 15.09 -5.70
C LYS A 310 14.75 16.09 -4.63
N ALA A 311 13.75 16.90 -4.92
CA ALA A 311 13.24 17.90 -3.98
C ALA A 311 12.64 17.26 -2.73
N GLU A 312 11.93 16.15 -2.88
CA GLU A 312 11.36 15.37 -1.77
C GLU A 312 12.46 14.70 -0.94
N LYS A 313 13.45 14.09 -1.60
CA LYS A 313 14.62 13.50 -0.93
C LYS A 313 15.37 14.55 -0.10
N ASP A 314 15.69 15.72 -0.69
CA ASP A 314 16.42 16.79 -0.01
C ASP A 314 15.61 17.32 1.21
N ARG A 315 14.28 17.44 1.07
CA ARG A 315 13.38 17.85 2.14
C ARG A 315 13.38 16.86 3.31
N LEU A 316 13.28 15.56 3.01
CA LEU A 316 13.32 14.50 4.01
C LEU A 316 14.68 14.45 4.73
N LEU A 317 15.78 14.58 3.98
CA LEU A 317 17.12 14.63 4.56
C LEU A 317 17.29 15.86 5.46
N LYS A 318 16.73 17.02 5.09
CA LYS A 318 16.77 18.22 5.92
C LYS A 318 15.96 18.08 7.20
N ALA A 319 14.83 17.37 7.16
CA ALA A 319 13.95 17.20 8.32
C ALA A 319 14.44 16.09 9.26
N PHE A 320 14.93 14.99 8.72
CA PHE A 320 15.17 13.74 9.44
C PHE A 320 16.56 13.13 9.19
N GLY A 321 17.38 13.71 8.32
CA GLY A 321 18.74 13.25 8.05
C GLY A 321 19.68 13.69 9.18
N LYS A 322 19.98 12.78 10.07
CA LYS A 322 21.01 12.95 11.11
C LYS A 322 21.98 11.79 11.04
#